data_a867a31f7b4f68fa98386627d194f8a2
#
_entry.id   a867a31f7b4f68fa98386627d194f8a2
#
_cell.length_a   1.000
_cell.length_b   1.000
_cell.length_c   1.000
_cell.angle_alpha   90.00
_cell.angle_beta   90.00
_cell.angle_gamma   90.00
#
_symmetry.space_group_name_H-M   'P 1'
#
loop_
_entity.id
_entity.type
_entity.pdbx_description
1 polymer ?
#
loop_
_entity_poly.entity_id
_entity_poly.type
_entity_poly.pdbx_seq_one_letter_code
_entity_poly.pdbx_strand_id
1 'polypeptide(L)'
;FLLKIVLPALTISLIWENQTTFYTMARYGRMVIAQILMYFIMAAGGILGSRICHLSGTTSNVHRGCSVGGNYGFLVIPLIMTLFGDQGGNVYIPICSVIDTTLVWTLGFTLFTNGVGQKENPWKKIIMNPIFISIILGLCLTSFHIPVPDMIMNTIDSVGNTCYSWGLIYLGCSLGFMKLTNIFKYRSMLVLVFTKLLVIPLIVYFISHHFLTNVESMILMLISAAPSMTTSSMIAEQYHLDEEYASTAVVTTTLF
;
A
#
# COMPACT_ATOMS: atom_id res chain seq x y z
N PHE A 1 -10.19 5.58 -14.05
CA PHE A 1 -9.95 4.31 -14.74
C PHE A 1 -9.05 3.40 -13.92
N LEU A 2 -7.82 3.82 -13.56
CA LEU A 2 -6.84 3.02 -12.81
C LEU A 2 -7.40 2.44 -11.51
N LEU A 3 -7.95 3.29 -10.63
CA LEU A 3 -8.46 2.89 -9.32
C LEU A 3 -9.74 2.02 -9.38
N LYS A 4 -10.53 2.14 -10.45
CA LYS A 4 -11.85 1.47 -10.54
C LYS A 4 -11.85 0.20 -11.40
N ILE A 5 -10.86 0.02 -12.27
CA ILE A 5 -10.80 -1.11 -13.21
C ILE A 5 -9.46 -1.82 -13.14
N VAL A 6 -8.36 -1.09 -13.34
CA VAL A 6 -7.04 -1.72 -13.49
C VAL A 6 -6.52 -2.31 -12.18
N LEU A 7 -6.61 -1.57 -11.07
CA LEU A 7 -6.20 -2.09 -9.75
C LEU A 7 -7.07 -3.25 -9.25
N PRO A 8 -8.41 -3.25 -9.38
CA PRO A 8 -9.23 -4.43 -9.14
C PRO A 8 -8.80 -5.65 -9.97
N ALA A 9 -8.53 -5.47 -11.26
CA ALA A 9 -8.07 -6.55 -12.12
C ALA A 9 -6.71 -7.10 -11.68
N LEU A 10 -5.73 -6.21 -11.40
CA LEU A 10 -4.43 -6.60 -10.86
C LEU A 10 -4.56 -7.38 -9.55
N THR A 11 -5.45 -6.95 -8.66
CA THR A 11 -5.65 -7.63 -7.37
C THR A 11 -6.18 -9.06 -7.55
N ILE A 12 -7.16 -9.26 -8.43
CA ILE A 12 -7.67 -10.62 -8.74
C ILE A 12 -6.57 -11.47 -9.35
N SER A 13 -5.83 -10.93 -10.33
CA SER A 13 -4.73 -11.62 -11.00
C SER A 13 -3.66 -12.08 -10.00
N LEU A 14 -3.18 -11.20 -9.13
CA LEU A 14 -2.17 -11.53 -8.11
C LEU A 14 -2.64 -12.64 -7.14
N ILE A 15 -3.89 -12.60 -6.69
CA ILE A 15 -4.44 -13.62 -5.81
C ILE A 15 -4.55 -14.97 -6.54
N TRP A 16 -5.00 -14.94 -7.80
CA TRP A 16 -5.17 -16.13 -8.64
C TRP A 16 -3.84 -16.78 -9.00
N GLU A 17 -2.89 -16.03 -9.51
CA GLU A 17 -1.56 -16.54 -9.91
C GLU A 17 -0.81 -17.18 -8.73
N ASN A 18 -0.87 -16.56 -7.58
CA ASN A 18 -0.19 -17.05 -6.38
C ASN A 18 -1.02 -18.12 -5.62
N GLN A 19 -2.20 -18.49 -6.11
CA GLN A 19 -3.10 -19.47 -5.46
C GLN A 19 -3.30 -19.17 -3.98
N THR A 20 -3.44 -17.88 -3.64
CA THR A 20 -3.61 -17.45 -2.25
C THR A 20 -5.01 -17.80 -1.78
N THR A 21 -5.11 -18.60 -0.72
CA THR A 21 -6.36 -19.10 -0.13
C THR A 21 -6.49 -18.65 1.32
N PHE A 22 -7.69 -18.72 1.89
CA PHE A 22 -7.90 -18.52 3.33
C PHE A 22 -7.08 -19.50 4.17
N TYR A 23 -6.89 -20.75 3.67
CA TYR A 23 -6.05 -21.75 4.35
C TYR A 23 -4.57 -21.32 4.38
N THR A 24 -4.04 -20.82 3.26
CA THR A 24 -2.67 -20.32 3.18
C THR A 24 -2.46 -19.16 4.16
N MET A 25 -3.41 -18.24 4.22
CA MET A 25 -3.35 -17.12 5.17
C MET A 25 -3.40 -17.59 6.63
N ALA A 26 -4.24 -18.58 6.94
CA ALA A 26 -4.32 -19.16 8.29
C ALA A 26 -3.02 -19.88 8.69
N ARG A 27 -2.38 -20.61 7.77
CA ARG A 27 -1.09 -21.29 7.99
C ARG A 27 0.03 -20.32 8.38
N TYR A 28 0.07 -19.15 7.76
CA TYR A 28 1.05 -18.10 8.06
C TYR A 28 0.47 -17.01 8.99
N GLY A 29 -0.44 -17.39 9.87
CA GLY A 29 -1.19 -16.46 10.72
C GLY A 29 -0.32 -15.52 11.57
N ARG A 30 0.87 -15.95 12.02
CA ARG A 30 1.81 -15.07 12.75
C ARG A 30 2.30 -13.92 11.87
N MET A 31 2.66 -14.19 10.62
CA MET A 31 3.06 -13.16 9.66
C MET A 31 1.90 -12.22 9.33
N VAL A 32 0.70 -12.76 9.15
CA VAL A 32 -0.54 -11.98 8.92
C VAL A 32 -0.80 -11.01 10.07
N ILE A 33 -0.77 -11.49 11.31
CA ILE A 33 -0.99 -10.66 12.50
C ILE A 33 0.10 -9.59 12.63
N ALA A 34 1.35 -9.97 12.42
CA ALA A 34 2.48 -9.04 12.49
C ALA A 34 2.37 -7.92 11.46
N GLN A 35 1.96 -8.25 10.23
CA GLN A 35 1.76 -7.25 9.18
C GLN A 35 0.56 -6.33 9.50
N ILE A 36 -0.52 -6.86 10.04
CA ILE A 36 -1.65 -6.03 10.51
C ILE A 36 -1.17 -5.05 11.59
N LEU A 37 -0.43 -5.52 12.59
CA LEU A 37 0.13 -4.67 13.64
C LEU A 37 1.09 -3.61 13.07
N MET A 38 1.92 -3.98 12.10
CA MET A 38 2.79 -3.05 11.37
C MET A 38 2.00 -1.89 10.77
N TYR A 39 0.87 -2.16 10.11
CA TYR A 39 0.02 -1.11 9.53
C TYR A 39 -0.58 -0.17 10.58
N PHE A 40 -0.94 -0.69 11.76
CA PHE A 40 -1.37 0.17 12.87
C PHE A 40 -0.24 1.04 13.41
N ILE A 41 1.00 0.51 13.48
CA ILE A 41 2.19 1.30 13.84
C ILE A 41 2.43 2.41 12.81
N MET A 42 2.33 2.10 11.51
CA MET A 42 2.46 3.09 10.43
C MET A 42 1.38 4.17 10.52
N ALA A 43 0.14 3.79 10.79
CA ALA A 43 -0.97 4.73 10.99
C ALA A 43 -0.75 5.63 12.21
N ALA A 44 -0.34 5.05 13.33
CA ALA A 44 0.00 5.80 14.53
C ALA A 44 1.17 6.79 14.28
N GLY A 45 2.22 6.34 13.58
CA GLY A 45 3.34 7.18 13.18
C GLY A 45 2.92 8.35 12.29
N GLY A 46 2.04 8.11 11.30
CA GLY A 46 1.49 9.15 10.44
C GLY A 46 0.60 10.15 11.19
N ILE A 47 -0.22 9.68 12.12
CA ILE A 47 -1.05 10.54 12.98
C ILE A 47 -0.14 11.38 13.89
N LEU A 48 0.86 10.78 14.51
CA LEU A 48 1.81 11.48 15.38
C LEU A 48 2.62 12.51 14.59
N GLY A 49 3.18 12.14 13.43
CA GLY A 49 3.91 13.03 12.54
C GLY A 49 3.08 14.24 12.11
N SER A 50 1.81 14.01 11.72
CA SER A 50 0.91 15.10 11.36
C SER A 50 0.61 16.05 12.52
N ARG A 51 0.54 15.54 13.77
CA ARG A 51 0.38 16.38 14.98
C ARG A 51 1.63 17.16 15.33
N ILE A 52 2.81 16.51 15.29
CA ILE A 52 4.10 17.17 15.55
C ILE A 52 4.33 18.33 14.57
N CYS A 53 3.96 18.13 13.31
CA CYS A 53 4.08 19.16 12.27
C CYS A 53 2.91 20.17 12.27
N HIS A 54 1.97 20.08 13.20
CA HIS A 54 0.77 20.94 13.28
C HIS A 54 0.00 21.02 11.97
N LEU A 55 -0.05 19.90 11.20
CA LEU A 55 -0.79 19.85 9.95
C LEU A 55 -2.30 19.81 10.20
N SER A 56 -3.05 20.51 9.36
CA SER A 56 -4.52 20.58 9.45
C SER A 56 -5.19 20.30 8.11
N GLY A 57 -6.49 20.01 8.14
CA GLY A 57 -7.31 19.83 6.95
C GLY A 57 -6.82 18.69 6.06
N THR A 58 -6.89 18.90 4.75
CA THR A 58 -6.56 17.91 3.72
C THR A 58 -5.07 17.54 3.71
N THR A 59 -4.17 18.48 4.00
CA THR A 59 -2.73 18.21 4.12
C THR A 59 -2.43 17.19 5.22
N SER A 60 -3.09 17.30 6.39
CA SER A 60 -2.95 16.32 7.49
C SER A 60 -3.41 14.92 7.06
N ASN A 61 -4.52 14.85 6.33
CA ASN A 61 -5.06 13.58 5.83
C ASN A 61 -4.11 12.92 4.83
N VAL A 62 -3.58 13.69 3.89
CA VAL A 62 -2.60 13.20 2.91
C VAL A 62 -1.33 12.71 3.60
N HIS A 63 -0.80 13.46 4.58
CA HIS A 63 0.37 13.04 5.36
C HIS A 63 0.16 11.67 6.03
N ARG A 64 -0.98 11.48 6.69
CA ARG A 64 -1.34 10.21 7.35
C ARG A 64 -1.49 9.07 6.34
N GLY A 65 -2.18 9.32 5.23
CA GLY A 65 -2.35 8.34 4.15
C GLY A 65 -1.02 7.93 3.51
N CYS A 66 -0.15 8.90 3.20
CA CYS A 66 1.18 8.67 2.66
C CYS A 66 2.09 7.90 3.63
N SER A 67 1.90 8.06 4.94
CA SER A 67 2.63 7.26 5.94
C SER A 67 2.26 5.77 5.87
N VAL A 68 1.00 5.44 5.60
CA VAL A 68 0.49 4.06 5.55
C VAL A 68 0.71 3.43 4.17
N GLY A 69 0.35 4.14 3.10
CA GLY A 69 0.48 3.64 1.74
C GLY A 69 1.94 3.50 1.30
N GLY A 70 2.41 2.27 1.14
CA GLY A 70 3.74 1.94 0.64
C GLY A 70 3.72 1.50 -0.82
N ASN A 71 4.83 1.70 -1.53
CA ASN A 71 5.02 1.20 -2.90
C ASN A 71 5.44 -0.27 -2.89
N TYR A 72 4.54 -1.13 -2.41
CA TYR A 72 4.79 -2.55 -2.24
C TYR A 72 5.06 -3.24 -3.58
N GLY A 73 4.17 -3.07 -4.56
CA GLY A 73 4.23 -3.79 -5.84
C GLY A 73 5.48 -3.48 -6.66
N PHE A 74 5.83 -2.20 -6.79
CA PHE A 74 6.93 -1.79 -7.68
C PHE A 74 8.32 -1.92 -7.04
N LEU A 75 8.41 -1.79 -5.71
CA LEU A 75 9.70 -1.76 -5.04
C LEU A 75 9.93 -2.97 -4.15
N VAL A 76 8.98 -3.29 -3.28
CA VAL A 76 9.21 -4.30 -2.24
C VAL A 76 9.20 -5.72 -2.80
N ILE A 77 8.27 -6.04 -3.72
CA ILE A 77 8.23 -7.38 -4.33
C ILE A 77 9.55 -7.75 -5.00
N PRO A 78 10.11 -6.93 -5.93
CA PRO A 78 11.42 -7.21 -6.51
C PRO A 78 12.54 -7.35 -5.48
N LEU A 79 12.53 -6.53 -4.42
CA LEU A 79 13.51 -6.63 -3.34
C LEU A 79 13.41 -7.94 -2.57
N ILE A 80 12.19 -8.38 -2.22
CA ILE A 80 11.99 -9.68 -1.54
C ILE A 80 12.50 -10.81 -2.43
N MET A 81 12.18 -10.81 -3.72
CA MET A 81 12.62 -11.83 -4.67
C MET A 81 14.15 -11.87 -4.76
N THR A 82 14.79 -10.70 -4.80
CA THR A 82 16.25 -10.61 -4.97
C THR A 82 17.01 -10.94 -3.68
N LEU A 83 16.54 -10.45 -2.53
CA LEU A 83 17.28 -10.58 -1.26
C LEU A 83 16.96 -11.86 -0.51
N PHE A 84 15.74 -12.37 -0.63
CA PHE A 84 15.22 -13.48 0.16
C PHE A 84 14.65 -14.64 -0.66
N GLY A 85 14.73 -14.59 -2.00
CA GLY A 85 14.22 -15.64 -2.88
C GLY A 85 14.78 -17.02 -2.54
N ASP A 86 16.10 -17.12 -2.42
CA ASP A 86 16.81 -18.36 -2.07
C ASP A 86 16.56 -18.83 -0.62
N GLN A 87 16.08 -17.93 0.25
CA GLN A 87 15.74 -18.22 1.65
C GLN A 87 14.24 -18.53 1.85
N GLY A 88 13.51 -18.77 0.77
CA GLY A 88 12.08 -19.05 0.81
C GLY A 88 11.19 -17.81 1.01
N GLY A 89 11.72 -16.60 0.84
CA GLY A 89 11.00 -15.33 0.97
C GLY A 89 9.83 -15.17 0.00
N ASN A 90 9.92 -15.82 -1.16
CA ASN A 90 8.89 -15.74 -2.20
C ASN A 90 7.50 -16.21 -1.73
N VAL A 91 7.43 -17.13 -0.77
CA VAL A 91 6.17 -17.63 -0.21
C VAL A 91 5.38 -16.53 0.51
N TYR A 92 6.06 -15.51 1.04
CA TYR A 92 5.41 -14.41 1.77
C TYR A 92 4.85 -13.34 0.84
N ILE A 93 5.31 -13.24 -0.41
CA ILE A 93 4.88 -12.21 -1.35
C ILE A 93 3.35 -12.18 -1.53
N PRO A 94 2.68 -13.29 -1.90
CA PRO A 94 1.23 -13.27 -2.11
C PRO A 94 0.45 -12.99 -0.82
N ILE A 95 0.90 -13.53 0.30
CA ILE A 95 0.25 -13.33 1.60
C ILE A 95 0.32 -11.85 1.99
N CYS A 96 1.52 -11.27 1.92
CA CYS A 96 1.74 -9.87 2.22
C CYS A 96 1.00 -8.95 1.24
N SER A 97 0.90 -9.31 -0.04
CA SER A 97 0.17 -8.53 -1.04
C SER A 97 -1.32 -8.39 -0.70
N VAL A 98 -1.96 -9.48 -0.28
CA VAL A 98 -3.38 -9.47 0.11
C VAL A 98 -3.61 -8.55 1.31
N ILE A 99 -2.76 -8.66 2.33
CA ILE A 99 -2.87 -7.84 3.54
C ILE A 99 -2.56 -6.38 3.24
N ASP A 100 -1.48 -6.13 2.47
CA ASP A 100 -1.10 -4.79 2.03
C ASP A 100 -2.26 -4.12 1.30
N THR A 101 -2.77 -4.75 0.26
CA THR A 101 -3.89 -4.21 -0.52
C THR A 101 -5.12 -3.98 0.37
N THR A 102 -5.46 -4.93 1.23
CA THR A 102 -6.61 -4.80 2.13
C THR A 102 -6.46 -3.61 3.06
N LEU A 103 -5.32 -3.47 3.74
CA LEU A 103 -5.11 -2.43 4.76
C LEU A 103 -4.84 -1.06 4.15
N VAL A 104 -4.15 -0.97 3.02
CA VAL A 104 -3.97 0.29 2.30
C VAL A 104 -5.32 0.85 1.85
N TRP A 105 -6.20 0.01 1.29
CA TRP A 105 -7.49 0.44 0.77
C TRP A 105 -8.62 0.51 1.81
N THR A 106 -8.38 0.04 3.01
CA THR A 106 -9.30 0.23 4.16
C THR A 106 -8.77 1.29 5.11
N LEU A 107 -7.72 0.99 5.86
CA LEU A 107 -7.12 1.88 6.86
C LEU A 107 -6.48 3.11 6.20
N GLY A 108 -5.61 2.91 5.21
CA GLY A 108 -4.93 4.00 4.50
C GLY A 108 -5.92 4.94 3.83
N PHE A 109 -6.86 4.38 3.05
CA PHE A 109 -7.90 5.16 2.38
C PHE A 109 -8.78 5.95 3.36
N THR A 110 -9.14 5.36 4.51
CA THR A 110 -9.90 6.04 5.56
C THR A 110 -9.12 7.24 6.13
N LEU A 111 -7.81 7.10 6.30
CA LEU A 111 -6.96 8.20 6.77
C LEU A 111 -6.84 9.33 5.72
N PHE A 112 -6.79 9.00 4.44
CA PHE A 112 -6.82 9.99 3.36
C PHE A 112 -8.13 10.77 3.33
N THR A 113 -9.26 10.10 3.48
CA THR A 113 -10.59 10.68 3.25
C THR A 113 -11.28 11.13 4.54
N ASN A 114 -10.58 11.15 5.67
CA ASN A 114 -11.14 11.51 6.96
C ASN A 114 -11.70 12.95 6.94
N GLY A 115 -12.99 13.09 7.23
CA GLY A 115 -13.67 14.38 7.25
C GLY A 115 -13.90 15.04 5.90
N VAL A 116 -13.59 14.36 4.78
CA VAL A 116 -13.81 14.85 3.42
C VAL A 116 -14.99 14.11 2.79
N GLY A 117 -15.95 14.87 2.26
CA GLY A 117 -17.18 14.36 1.66
C GLY A 117 -18.35 14.29 2.64
N GLN A 118 -19.52 13.91 2.11
CA GLN A 118 -20.74 13.77 2.90
C GLN A 118 -20.53 12.75 4.04
N LYS A 119 -21.35 12.86 5.12
CA LYS A 119 -21.40 11.93 6.28
C LYS A 119 -21.84 10.51 5.88
N GLU A 120 -21.12 9.91 4.93
CA GLU A 120 -21.35 8.51 4.60
C GLU A 120 -20.68 7.61 5.63
N ASN A 121 -21.37 6.51 5.94
CA ASN A 121 -20.84 5.49 6.84
C ASN A 121 -19.48 4.99 6.28
N PRO A 122 -18.35 5.10 7.03
CA PRO A 122 -17.04 4.67 6.56
C PRO A 122 -17.02 3.19 6.12
N TRP A 123 -17.79 2.33 6.78
CA TRP A 123 -17.92 0.92 6.42
C TRP A 123 -18.55 0.71 5.04
N LYS A 124 -19.53 1.56 4.65
CA LYS A 124 -20.12 1.51 3.32
C LYS A 124 -19.10 1.85 2.24
N LYS A 125 -18.25 2.85 2.47
CA LYS A 125 -17.17 3.22 1.54
C LYS A 125 -16.17 2.09 1.34
N ILE A 126 -15.80 1.38 2.40
CA ILE A 126 -14.87 0.24 2.35
C ILE A 126 -15.50 -0.92 1.57
N ILE A 127 -16.71 -1.33 1.93
CA ILE A 127 -17.39 -2.48 1.31
C ILE A 127 -17.69 -2.23 -0.17
N MET A 128 -18.01 -0.98 -0.55
CA MET A 128 -18.27 -0.60 -1.94
C MET A 128 -16.99 -0.27 -2.74
N ASN A 129 -15.82 -0.34 -2.11
CA ASN A 129 -14.56 -0.11 -2.82
C ASN A 129 -14.30 -1.25 -3.81
N PRO A 130 -14.13 -0.96 -5.12
CA PRO A 130 -13.92 -2.00 -6.14
C PRO A 130 -12.73 -2.91 -5.84
N ILE A 131 -11.67 -2.37 -5.24
CA ILE A 131 -10.47 -3.14 -4.89
C ILE A 131 -10.77 -4.09 -3.72
N PHE A 132 -11.54 -3.65 -2.72
CA PHE A 132 -11.94 -4.53 -1.63
C PHE A 132 -12.85 -5.68 -2.11
N ILE A 133 -13.78 -5.37 -3.02
CA ILE A 133 -14.63 -6.39 -3.67
C ILE A 133 -13.77 -7.38 -4.44
N SER A 134 -12.76 -6.92 -5.18
CA SER A 134 -11.87 -7.79 -5.94
C SER A 134 -10.98 -8.70 -5.06
N ILE A 135 -10.57 -8.24 -3.88
CA ILE A 135 -9.87 -9.08 -2.90
C ILE A 135 -10.76 -10.23 -2.46
N ILE A 136 -11.98 -9.92 -2.03
CA ILE A 136 -12.93 -10.96 -1.57
C ILE A 136 -13.25 -11.92 -2.71
N LEU A 137 -13.52 -11.41 -3.91
CA LEU A 137 -13.78 -12.23 -5.09
C LEU A 137 -12.59 -13.15 -5.40
N GLY A 138 -11.38 -12.61 -5.48
CA GLY A 138 -10.17 -13.39 -5.75
C GLY A 138 -9.95 -14.50 -4.72
N LEU A 139 -10.05 -14.17 -3.42
CA LEU A 139 -9.92 -15.15 -2.33
C LEU A 139 -11.01 -16.23 -2.37
N CYS A 140 -12.25 -15.87 -2.72
CA CYS A 140 -13.31 -16.87 -2.90
C CYS A 140 -13.04 -17.78 -4.09
N LEU A 141 -12.65 -17.23 -5.24
CA LEU A 141 -12.35 -18.02 -6.43
C LEU A 141 -11.25 -19.06 -6.17
N THR A 142 -10.16 -18.66 -5.53
CA THR A 142 -9.02 -19.54 -5.22
C THR A 142 -9.35 -20.53 -4.10
N SER A 143 -10.01 -20.09 -3.02
CA SER A 143 -10.29 -20.93 -1.86
C SER A 143 -11.34 -22.01 -2.13
N PHE A 144 -12.34 -21.71 -2.95
CA PHE A 144 -13.38 -22.67 -3.35
C PHE A 144 -13.05 -23.40 -4.64
N HIS A 145 -11.86 -23.20 -5.22
CA HIS A 145 -11.40 -23.81 -6.47
C HIS A 145 -12.43 -23.65 -7.59
N ILE A 146 -13.05 -22.47 -7.69
CA ILE A 146 -14.05 -22.17 -8.71
C ILE A 146 -13.35 -22.12 -10.08
N PRO A 147 -13.73 -22.98 -11.04
CA PRO A 147 -13.10 -22.97 -12.35
C PRO A 147 -13.45 -21.68 -13.10
N VAL A 148 -12.42 -20.90 -13.42
CA VAL A 148 -12.57 -19.71 -14.28
C VAL A 148 -11.93 -20.05 -15.62
N PRO A 149 -12.63 -19.81 -16.76
CA PRO A 149 -12.05 -20.02 -18.07
C PRO A 149 -10.76 -19.20 -18.26
N ASP A 150 -9.73 -19.83 -18.84
CA ASP A 150 -8.42 -19.22 -19.04
C ASP A 150 -8.52 -17.90 -19.81
N MET A 151 -9.43 -17.81 -20.77
CA MET A 151 -9.66 -16.58 -21.55
C MET A 151 -10.06 -15.39 -20.65
N ILE A 152 -10.90 -15.64 -19.64
CA ILE A 152 -11.34 -14.59 -18.70
C ILE A 152 -10.16 -14.18 -17.82
N MET A 153 -9.44 -15.16 -17.26
CA MET A 153 -8.34 -14.88 -16.35
C MET A 153 -7.17 -14.18 -17.07
N ASN A 154 -6.81 -14.63 -18.27
CA ASN A 154 -5.79 -13.99 -19.10
C ASN A 154 -6.17 -12.55 -19.48
N THR A 155 -7.47 -12.28 -19.67
CA THR A 155 -7.96 -10.91 -19.92
C THR A 155 -7.80 -10.04 -18.67
N ILE A 156 -8.19 -10.56 -17.51
CA ILE A 156 -8.06 -9.86 -16.21
C ILE A 156 -6.58 -9.57 -15.94
N ASP A 157 -5.70 -10.55 -16.16
CA ASP A 157 -4.25 -10.42 -15.99
C ASP A 157 -3.67 -9.35 -16.93
N SER A 158 -4.00 -9.42 -18.23
CA SER A 158 -3.54 -8.44 -19.21
C SER A 158 -3.94 -7.01 -18.84
N VAL A 159 -5.18 -6.81 -18.37
CA VAL A 159 -5.66 -5.50 -17.89
C VAL A 159 -4.92 -5.10 -16.60
N GLY A 160 -4.78 -6.01 -15.65
CA GLY A 160 -4.09 -5.78 -14.38
C GLY A 160 -2.63 -5.36 -14.58
N ASN A 161 -1.90 -6.05 -15.44
CA ASN A 161 -0.49 -5.79 -15.73
C ASN A 161 -0.24 -4.42 -16.36
N THR A 162 -1.24 -3.82 -17.01
CA THR A 162 -1.12 -2.42 -17.47
C THR A 162 -0.94 -1.43 -16.32
N CYS A 163 -1.30 -1.81 -15.09
CA CYS A 163 -1.15 -0.96 -13.90
C CYS A 163 0.27 -0.47 -13.70
N TYR A 164 1.25 -1.33 -13.93
CA TYR A 164 2.67 -1.00 -13.78
C TYR A 164 3.08 0.12 -14.73
N SER A 165 2.76 -0.01 -16.02
CA SER A 165 3.10 0.99 -17.03
C SER A 165 2.40 2.33 -16.75
N TRP A 166 1.12 2.31 -16.45
CA TRP A 166 0.35 3.52 -16.12
C TRP A 166 0.83 4.17 -14.84
N GLY A 167 1.20 3.39 -13.82
CA GLY A 167 1.76 3.91 -12.58
C GLY A 167 3.08 4.65 -12.81
N LEU A 168 3.97 4.10 -13.63
CA LEU A 168 5.25 4.73 -13.98
C LEU A 168 5.07 6.00 -14.82
N ILE A 169 4.16 5.97 -15.81
CA ILE A 169 3.82 7.15 -16.62
C ILE A 169 3.26 8.25 -15.72
N TYR A 170 2.32 7.92 -14.84
CA TYR A 170 1.75 8.88 -13.91
C TYR A 170 2.81 9.48 -12.97
N LEU A 171 3.70 8.64 -12.44
CA LEU A 171 4.82 9.10 -11.61
C LEU A 171 5.74 10.04 -12.40
N GLY A 172 6.12 9.65 -13.63
CA GLY A 172 6.94 10.48 -14.50
C GLY A 172 6.32 11.84 -14.81
N CYS A 173 5.03 11.86 -15.14
CA CYS A 173 4.28 13.10 -15.34
C CYS A 173 4.24 13.96 -14.06
N SER A 174 3.94 13.36 -12.92
CA SER A 174 3.92 14.06 -11.63
C SER A 174 5.27 14.67 -11.29
N LEU A 175 6.37 13.97 -11.56
CA LEU A 175 7.74 14.47 -11.41
C LEU A 175 8.02 15.64 -12.36
N GLY A 176 7.60 15.53 -13.63
CA GLY A 176 7.82 16.56 -14.65
C GLY A 176 7.11 17.89 -14.35
N PHE A 177 5.95 17.84 -13.74
CA PHE A 177 5.18 19.03 -13.35
C PHE A 177 5.54 19.58 -11.97
N MET A 178 6.25 18.81 -11.14
CA MET A 178 6.61 19.21 -9.78
C MET A 178 7.82 20.15 -9.78
N LYS A 179 7.71 21.23 -9.00
CA LYS A 179 8.87 22.08 -8.70
C LYS A 179 9.66 21.42 -7.56
N LEU A 180 10.91 21.01 -7.83
CA LEU A 180 11.79 20.41 -6.82
C LEU A 180 12.00 21.29 -5.57
N THR A 181 11.82 22.61 -5.72
CA THR A 181 11.82 23.57 -4.61
C THR A 181 10.74 23.28 -3.57
N ASN A 182 9.66 22.58 -3.93
CA ASN A 182 8.56 22.23 -3.03
C ASN A 182 8.97 21.21 -1.96
N ILE A 183 9.99 20.40 -2.22
CA ILE A 183 10.56 19.46 -1.22
C ILE A 183 11.01 20.20 0.04
N PHE A 184 11.63 21.37 -0.13
CA PHE A 184 12.12 22.20 0.98
C PHE A 184 11.07 23.14 1.56
N LYS A 185 9.93 23.32 0.86
CA LYS A 185 8.80 24.14 1.32
C LYS A 185 8.11 23.53 2.55
N TYR A 186 8.02 22.20 2.59
CA TYR A 186 7.29 21.48 3.65
C TYR A 186 8.26 20.80 4.62
N ARG A 187 8.53 21.41 5.77
CA ARG A 187 9.32 20.75 6.85
C ARG A 187 8.75 19.41 7.28
N SER A 188 7.45 19.23 7.16
CA SER A 188 6.75 17.96 7.44
C SER A 188 7.18 16.81 6.52
N MET A 189 7.75 17.09 5.34
CA MET A 189 8.31 16.05 4.47
C MET A 189 9.53 15.38 5.10
N LEU A 190 10.40 16.14 5.78
CA LEU A 190 11.54 15.56 6.50
C LEU A 190 11.06 14.63 7.63
N VAL A 191 9.99 15.03 8.33
CA VAL A 191 9.39 14.18 9.37
C VAL A 191 8.80 12.91 8.75
N LEU A 192 8.08 13.03 7.61
CA LEU A 192 7.53 11.88 6.90
C LEU A 192 8.63 10.90 6.45
N VAL A 193 9.67 11.40 5.80
CA VAL A 193 10.82 10.61 5.33
C VAL A 193 11.48 9.90 6.53
N PHE A 194 11.84 10.66 7.55
CA PHE A 194 12.54 10.11 8.71
C PHE A 194 11.69 9.07 9.46
N THR A 195 10.41 9.34 9.68
CA THR A 195 9.53 8.41 10.38
C THR A 195 9.23 7.17 9.54
N LYS A 196 8.89 7.33 8.26
CA LYS A 196 8.48 6.24 7.39
C LYS A 196 9.65 5.35 6.94
N LEU A 197 10.78 5.95 6.57
CA LEU A 197 11.89 5.18 6.00
C LEU A 197 12.89 4.69 7.07
N LEU A 198 12.88 5.26 8.27
CA LEU A 198 13.86 4.88 9.31
C LEU A 198 13.18 4.44 10.60
N VAL A 199 12.42 5.31 11.27
CA VAL A 199 11.91 5.06 12.61
C VAL A 199 10.93 3.88 12.65
N ILE A 200 9.91 3.91 11.79
CA ILE A 200 8.88 2.87 11.74
C ILE A 200 9.48 1.50 11.35
N PRO A 201 10.31 1.38 10.30
CA PRO A 201 10.93 0.10 9.95
C PRO A 201 11.76 -0.51 11.07
N LEU A 202 12.53 0.32 11.79
CA LEU A 202 13.30 -0.16 12.94
C LEU A 202 12.40 -0.66 14.06
N ILE A 203 11.35 0.09 14.41
CA ILE A 203 10.36 -0.34 15.41
C ILE A 203 9.71 -1.66 15.00
N VAL A 204 9.28 -1.77 13.75
CA VAL A 204 8.66 -2.98 13.19
C VAL A 204 9.63 -4.17 13.26
N TYR A 205 10.88 -3.98 12.87
CA TYR A 205 11.91 -5.02 12.93
C TYR A 205 12.13 -5.50 14.35
N PHE A 206 12.39 -4.59 15.30
CA PHE A 206 12.65 -4.96 16.69
C PHE A 206 11.45 -5.65 17.35
N ILE A 207 10.24 -5.22 17.08
CA ILE A 207 9.04 -5.87 17.62
C ILE A 207 8.86 -7.26 16.99
N SER A 208 8.91 -7.35 15.66
CA SER A 208 8.61 -8.60 14.94
C SER A 208 9.67 -9.68 15.18
N HIS A 209 10.93 -9.30 15.36
CA HIS A 209 12.04 -10.23 15.59
C HIS A 209 11.90 -11.10 16.85
N HIS A 210 11.04 -10.69 17.79
CA HIS A 210 10.79 -11.47 19.02
C HIS A 210 9.89 -12.69 18.80
N PHE A 211 9.11 -12.75 17.70
CA PHE A 211 8.11 -13.81 17.48
C PHE A 211 8.07 -14.34 16.04
N LEU A 212 8.82 -13.75 15.14
CA LEU A 212 8.99 -14.17 13.75
C LEU A 212 10.44 -14.60 13.49
N THR A 213 10.62 -15.30 12.36
CA THR A 213 11.96 -15.61 11.86
C THR A 213 12.66 -14.33 11.38
N ASN A 214 13.99 -14.41 11.23
CA ASN A 214 14.78 -13.28 10.76
C ASN A 214 14.33 -12.80 9.38
N VAL A 215 14.05 -13.74 8.46
CA VAL A 215 13.57 -13.45 7.10
C VAL A 215 12.21 -12.76 7.13
N GLU A 216 11.25 -13.27 7.91
CA GLU A 216 9.92 -12.67 8.07
C GLU A 216 10.00 -11.23 8.62
N SER A 217 10.84 -11.02 9.64
CA SER A 217 11.02 -9.70 10.26
C SER A 217 11.67 -8.71 9.30
N MET A 218 12.65 -9.15 8.50
CA MET A 218 13.27 -8.32 7.46
C MET A 218 12.29 -7.98 6.33
N ILE A 219 11.43 -8.92 5.93
CA ILE A 219 10.38 -8.67 4.94
C ILE A 219 9.41 -7.60 5.46
N LEU A 220 8.95 -7.69 6.71
CA LEU A 220 8.08 -6.66 7.30
C LEU A 220 8.77 -5.29 7.41
N MET A 221 10.06 -5.29 7.75
CA MET A 221 10.87 -4.08 7.76
C MET A 221 10.90 -3.44 6.37
N LEU A 222 11.15 -4.22 5.30
CA LEU A 222 11.15 -3.72 3.93
C LEU A 222 9.78 -3.17 3.50
N ILE A 223 8.69 -3.87 3.85
CA ILE A 223 7.32 -3.42 3.54
C ILE A 223 7.06 -2.06 4.22
N SER A 224 7.42 -1.92 5.48
CA SER A 224 7.20 -0.67 6.23
C SER A 224 8.09 0.49 5.77
N ALA A 225 9.30 0.18 5.27
CA ALA A 225 10.25 1.13 4.70
C ALA A 225 9.92 1.55 3.25
N ALA A 226 8.90 0.95 2.64
CA ALA A 226 8.53 1.29 1.27
C ALA A 226 8.17 2.79 1.15
N PRO A 227 8.69 3.50 0.13
CA PRO A 227 8.30 4.88 -0.13
C PRO A 227 6.79 4.99 -0.36
N SER A 228 6.25 6.18 -0.23
CA SER A 228 4.81 6.41 -0.41
C SER A 228 4.35 5.98 -1.80
N MET A 229 3.20 5.31 -1.87
CA MET A 229 2.69 4.79 -3.13
C MET A 229 2.32 5.91 -4.12
N THR A 230 2.55 5.68 -5.41
CA THR A 230 2.21 6.62 -6.48
C THR A 230 0.72 6.93 -6.55
N THR A 231 -0.12 5.98 -6.20
CA THR A 231 -1.59 6.14 -6.13
C THR A 231 -2.04 7.15 -5.08
N SER A 232 -1.18 7.55 -4.13
CA SER A 232 -1.49 8.63 -3.16
C SER A 232 -1.84 9.94 -3.84
N SER A 233 -1.10 10.32 -4.89
CA SER A 233 -1.39 11.53 -5.67
C SER A 233 -2.70 11.42 -6.43
N MET A 234 -3.00 10.23 -6.98
CA MET A 234 -4.27 9.98 -7.68
C MET A 234 -5.47 10.04 -6.72
N ILE A 235 -5.32 9.54 -5.49
CA ILE A 235 -6.35 9.64 -4.45
C ILE A 235 -6.56 11.12 -4.07
N ALA A 236 -5.47 11.86 -3.90
CA ALA A 236 -5.54 13.27 -3.55
C ALA A 236 -6.28 14.08 -4.63
N GLU A 237 -5.97 13.86 -5.90
CA GLU A 237 -6.68 14.47 -7.04
C GLU A 237 -8.17 14.08 -7.07
N GLN A 238 -8.47 12.79 -6.99
CA GLN A 238 -9.85 12.29 -7.10
C GLN A 238 -10.77 12.81 -5.98
N TYR A 239 -10.22 13.02 -4.78
CA TYR A 239 -10.96 13.45 -3.59
C TYR A 239 -10.74 14.92 -3.23
N HIS A 240 -10.14 15.70 -4.15
CA HIS A 240 -9.87 17.13 -3.97
C HIS A 240 -9.14 17.44 -2.67
N LEU A 241 -8.11 16.64 -2.37
CA LEU A 241 -7.21 16.83 -1.23
C LEU A 241 -6.02 17.72 -1.63
N ASP A 242 -4.98 17.73 -0.81
CA ASP A 242 -3.74 18.45 -1.12
C ASP A 242 -2.85 17.65 -2.09
N GLU A 243 -3.08 17.82 -3.39
CA GLU A 243 -2.39 17.10 -4.48
C GLU A 243 -0.89 17.45 -4.52
N GLU A 244 -0.56 18.73 -4.28
CA GLU A 244 0.82 19.18 -4.28
C GLU A 244 1.61 18.50 -3.16
N TYR A 245 1.00 18.39 -1.97
CA TYR A 245 1.58 17.69 -0.85
C TYR A 245 1.74 16.19 -1.12
N ALA A 246 0.72 15.54 -1.71
CA ALA A 246 0.74 14.12 -2.04
C ALA A 246 1.85 13.78 -3.04
N SER A 247 1.96 14.54 -4.13
CA SER A 247 2.99 14.36 -5.14
C SER A 247 4.38 14.60 -4.57
N THR A 248 4.54 15.64 -3.74
CA THR A 248 5.80 15.93 -3.04
C THR A 248 6.18 14.79 -2.09
N ALA A 249 5.23 14.21 -1.35
CA ALA A 249 5.47 13.09 -0.44
C ALA A 249 5.96 11.84 -1.19
N VAL A 250 5.29 11.47 -2.30
CA VAL A 250 5.69 10.33 -3.13
C VAL A 250 7.12 10.52 -3.64
N VAL A 251 7.42 11.68 -4.21
CA VAL A 251 8.74 11.95 -4.79
C VAL A 251 9.82 11.99 -3.72
N THR A 252 9.58 12.72 -2.62
CA THR A 252 10.57 12.87 -1.56
C THR A 252 10.89 11.52 -0.91
N THR A 253 9.88 10.70 -0.60
CA THR A 253 10.10 9.36 -0.03
C THR A 253 10.72 8.37 -1.01
N THR A 254 10.62 8.61 -2.32
CA THR A 254 11.25 7.76 -3.34
C THR A 254 12.72 8.15 -3.60
N LEU A 255 13.08 9.42 -3.42
CA LEU A 255 14.43 9.92 -3.64
C LEU A 255 15.38 9.66 -2.46
N PHE A 256 14.86 9.54 -1.25
CA PHE A 256 15.61 9.27 -0.02
C PHE A 256 15.45 7.82 0.43
#